data_99d8d91c895869cb0a1cd145b0ca6056
#
_entry.id   99d8d91c895869cb0a1cd145b0ca6056
#
_cell.length_a   1.000
_cell.length_b   1.000
_cell.length_c   1.000
_cell.angle_alpha   90.00
_cell.angle_beta   90.00
_cell.angle_gamma   90.00
#
_symmetry.space_group_name_H-M   'P 1'
#
loop_
_entity.id
_entity.type
_entity.pdbx_description
1 polymer ?
#
loop_
_entity_poly.entity_id
_entity_poly.type
_entity_poly.pdbx_seq_one_letter_code
_entity_poly.pdbx_strand_id
1 'polypeptide(L)'
;MNSPTTHERLSRFLKSGIYRFENSTAIFIDPVRVLNRFYTRFRVSPTAYYSRFFDDDDHNGNSKEETPEAPPDSRKRKRKKEKKPRPLNETELIAQRRHQEVRPLLLKAHETLLGATELLAALKGLRSDGHFTDEECRGSALKREANELNFVELGRVWQSPLYEISLNFDQDQNFTQHGGDQISVPVFNNFVVNNGDNDVEAELLNRNYIIPRKSCFYMSDLKEIHNLVPVECESGFNLILIDPPWENSSAHQKLKYRTLPNRYFLSLPIEQLTHTSGALVALWVTNREKLRRFVENELFPSWGVKYAATFYWLKVKADGQLISQLDLFHHRPYECLVLGYSSQKDVDVVELSGHVPIPDNQVFISVPGDYSRKPPIGDLLLEYVPGSKDCHRLELFARELGAGWNCWGNEPLHFQDTKYILKRRRDR
;
A
#
# COMPACT_ATOMS: atom_id res chain seq x y z
N MET A 1 -34.27 -2.02 8.87
CA MET A 1 -33.35 -3.20 8.92
C MET A 1 -32.62 -3.12 10.24
N ASN A 2 -32.60 -4.19 11.04
CA ASN A 2 -31.88 -4.19 12.32
C ASN A 2 -30.38 -4.06 12.05
N SER A 3 -29.69 -3.19 12.82
CA SER A 3 -28.21 -3.10 12.74
C SER A 3 -27.59 -4.46 13.03
N PRO A 4 -26.53 -4.86 12.30
CA PRO A 4 -25.89 -6.15 12.53
C PRO A 4 -25.32 -6.23 13.94
N THR A 5 -25.46 -7.39 14.57
CA THR A 5 -24.92 -7.64 15.92
C THR A 5 -23.40 -7.60 15.90
N THR A 6 -22.76 -7.43 17.06
CA THR A 6 -21.29 -7.42 17.17
C THR A 6 -20.68 -8.73 16.66
N HIS A 7 -21.33 -9.86 16.94
CA HIS A 7 -20.91 -11.17 16.45
C HIS A 7 -20.98 -11.27 14.91
N GLU A 8 -22.02 -10.74 14.28
CA GLU A 8 -22.14 -10.72 12.82
C GLU A 8 -21.08 -9.82 12.19
N ARG A 9 -20.78 -8.66 12.81
CA ARG A 9 -19.69 -7.77 12.35
C ARG A 9 -18.34 -8.46 12.43
N LEU A 10 -18.05 -9.14 13.53
CA LEU A 10 -16.80 -9.91 13.69
C LEU A 10 -16.71 -11.05 12.67
N SER A 11 -17.80 -11.80 12.46
CA SER A 11 -17.83 -12.87 11.46
C SER A 11 -17.57 -12.35 10.04
N ARG A 12 -18.15 -11.19 9.67
CA ARG A 12 -17.87 -10.52 8.37
C ARG A 12 -16.42 -10.07 8.28
N PHE A 13 -15.86 -9.50 9.36
CA PHE A 13 -14.46 -9.10 9.42
C PHE A 13 -13.52 -10.29 9.20
N LEU A 14 -13.75 -11.40 9.88
CA LEU A 14 -12.91 -12.59 9.74
C LEU A 14 -12.89 -13.14 8.30
N LYS A 15 -13.94 -12.90 7.51
CA LYS A 15 -14.04 -13.30 6.09
C LYS A 15 -13.47 -12.24 5.15
N SER A 16 -13.76 -10.97 5.40
CA SER A 16 -13.46 -9.88 4.45
C SER A 16 -12.18 -9.11 4.75
N GLY A 17 -11.69 -9.14 6.00
CA GLY A 17 -10.63 -8.28 6.48
C GLY A 17 -11.08 -6.85 6.79
N ILE A 18 -12.39 -6.55 6.70
CA ILE A 18 -12.94 -5.19 6.87
C ILE A 18 -13.94 -5.18 8.03
N TYR A 19 -13.68 -4.35 9.04
CA TYR A 19 -14.57 -4.13 10.18
C TYR A 19 -15.10 -2.71 10.16
N ARG A 20 -16.41 -2.54 9.96
CA ARG A 20 -17.08 -1.23 10.02
C ARG A 20 -17.64 -1.02 11.43
N PHE A 21 -17.21 0.05 12.08
CA PHE A 21 -17.70 0.41 13.42
C PHE A 21 -19.12 0.96 13.34
N GLU A 22 -19.90 0.73 14.40
CA GLU A 22 -21.24 1.27 14.51
C GLU A 22 -21.19 2.77 14.83
N ASN A 23 -22.04 3.56 14.20
CA ASN A 23 -22.14 5.02 14.41
C ASN A 23 -20.80 5.77 14.24
N SER A 24 -19.92 5.26 13.40
CA SER A 24 -18.60 5.85 13.15
C SER A 24 -18.27 5.79 11.66
N THR A 25 -17.53 6.79 11.18
CA THR A 25 -16.92 6.79 9.85
C THR A 25 -15.62 5.99 9.82
N ALA A 26 -15.15 5.45 10.95
CA ALA A 26 -13.95 4.66 11.01
C ALA A 26 -14.17 3.23 10.48
N ILE A 27 -13.15 2.69 9.81
CA ILE A 27 -13.11 1.32 9.31
C ILE A 27 -11.77 0.72 9.71
N PHE A 28 -11.79 -0.45 10.37
CA PHE A 28 -10.56 -1.22 10.58
C PHE A 28 -10.34 -2.18 9.40
N ILE A 29 -9.10 -2.23 8.92
CA ILE A 29 -8.66 -3.09 7.82
C ILE A 29 -7.59 -4.04 8.34
N ASP A 30 -7.78 -5.34 8.14
CA ASP A 30 -6.73 -6.35 8.20
C ASP A 30 -6.17 -6.55 6.79
N PRO A 31 -5.01 -5.96 6.47
CA PRO A 31 -4.47 -6.01 5.13
C PRO A 31 -4.21 -7.44 4.64
N VAL A 32 -3.75 -8.33 5.50
CA VAL A 32 -3.46 -9.72 5.12
C VAL A 32 -4.74 -10.45 4.69
N ARG A 33 -5.84 -10.28 5.43
CA ARG A 33 -7.12 -10.90 5.06
C ARG A 33 -7.68 -10.34 3.75
N VAL A 34 -7.56 -9.03 3.53
CA VAL A 34 -7.99 -8.40 2.28
C VAL A 34 -7.14 -8.92 1.12
N LEU A 35 -5.82 -8.91 1.24
CA LEU A 35 -4.89 -9.40 0.22
C LEU A 35 -5.12 -10.90 -0.09
N ASN A 36 -5.42 -11.71 0.92
CA ASN A 36 -5.72 -13.13 0.73
C ASN A 36 -6.94 -13.41 -0.17
N ARG A 37 -7.80 -12.43 -0.42
CA ARG A 37 -8.92 -12.55 -1.36
C ARG A 37 -8.47 -12.46 -2.82
N PHE A 38 -7.26 -11.98 -3.07
CA PHE A 38 -6.67 -11.88 -4.41
C PHE A 38 -6.16 -13.23 -4.91
N TYR A 39 -5.95 -14.19 -4.01
CA TYR A 39 -5.35 -15.49 -4.32
C TYR A 39 -6.34 -16.64 -4.12
N THR A 40 -6.26 -17.63 -5.00
CA THR A 40 -7.03 -18.90 -4.93
C THR A 40 -6.21 -20.01 -4.28
N ARG A 41 -4.94 -20.19 -4.69
CA ARG A 41 -4.05 -21.28 -4.27
C ARG A 41 -2.99 -20.85 -3.25
N PHE A 42 -2.80 -19.52 -3.09
CA PHE A 42 -1.79 -18.93 -2.24
C PHE A 42 -2.41 -18.01 -1.19
N ARG A 43 -1.58 -17.51 -0.29
CA ARG A 43 -1.95 -16.55 0.75
C ARG A 43 -0.73 -15.73 1.16
N VAL A 44 -0.94 -14.52 1.59
CA VAL A 44 0.10 -13.66 2.15
C VAL A 44 0.52 -14.21 3.51
N SER A 45 1.82 -14.25 3.79
CA SER A 45 2.40 -14.63 5.08
C SER A 45 2.13 -13.52 6.10
N PRO A 46 1.34 -13.76 7.17
CA PRO A 46 1.09 -12.75 8.20
C PRO A 46 2.37 -12.34 8.93
N THR A 47 3.29 -13.28 9.18
CA THR A 47 4.57 -13.01 9.83
C THR A 47 5.50 -12.16 8.98
N ALA A 48 5.45 -12.32 7.65
CA ALA A 48 6.22 -11.48 6.73
C ALA A 48 5.60 -10.09 6.56
N TYR A 49 4.26 -9.98 6.58
CA TYR A 49 3.56 -8.71 6.49
C TYR A 49 3.74 -7.86 7.75
N TYR A 50 3.46 -8.46 8.93
CA TYR A 50 3.47 -7.78 10.23
C TYR A 50 4.80 -7.99 10.96
N SER A 51 5.92 -7.58 10.38
CA SER A 51 7.24 -7.85 10.96
C SER A 51 7.65 -6.86 12.06
N ARG A 52 6.95 -5.72 12.25
CA ARG A 52 7.46 -4.62 13.06
C ARG A 52 6.60 -4.14 14.23
N PHE A 53 5.30 -4.35 14.26
CA PHE A 53 4.41 -3.65 15.18
C PHE A 53 3.64 -4.58 16.10
N PHE A 54 4.17 -5.77 16.34
CA PHE A 54 3.56 -6.78 17.15
C PHE A 54 4.25 -7.03 18.49
N ASP A 55 5.55 -6.77 18.59
CA ASP A 55 6.32 -7.10 19.78
C ASP A 55 6.30 -5.88 20.70
N ASP A 56 5.54 -5.99 21.82
CA ASP A 56 5.69 -5.14 22.99
C ASP A 56 6.90 -5.62 23.84
N ASP A 57 7.91 -6.18 23.20
CA ASP A 57 9.04 -6.65 23.91
C ASP A 57 9.89 -5.50 24.44
N ASP A 58 9.90 -5.44 25.75
CA ASP A 58 10.84 -4.90 26.69
C ASP A 58 12.32 -5.12 26.32
N HIS A 59 12.71 -4.70 25.14
CA HIS A 59 14.11 -4.51 24.81
C HIS A 59 14.35 -3.07 24.41
N ASN A 60 14.22 -2.21 25.45
CA ASN A 60 15.02 -1.02 25.59
C ASN A 60 16.48 -1.45 25.80
N GLY A 61 16.97 -2.30 24.91
CA GLY A 61 18.33 -2.75 24.77
C GLY A 61 19.06 -1.79 23.86
N ASN A 62 19.65 -0.81 24.47
CA ASN A 62 20.75 0.00 23.96
C ASN A 62 21.91 -0.96 23.58
N SER A 63 21.82 -1.68 22.47
CA SER A 63 22.96 -2.36 21.86
C SER A 63 23.83 -1.32 21.18
N LYS A 64 24.60 -0.60 21.99
CA LYS A 64 25.88 -0.08 21.56
C LYS A 64 26.75 -1.33 21.34
N GLU A 65 27.08 -1.60 20.09
CA GLU A 65 28.25 -2.42 19.78
C GLU A 65 29.45 -1.81 20.52
N GLU A 66 29.96 -2.50 21.49
CA GLU A 66 31.22 -2.22 22.14
C GLU A 66 32.34 -2.58 21.15
N THR A 67 32.86 -1.57 20.48
CA THR A 67 34.21 -1.63 19.91
C THR A 67 35.24 -1.49 21.05
N PRO A 68 36.41 -2.20 21.00
CA PRO A 68 37.36 -2.25 22.11
C PRO A 68 37.99 -0.89 22.44
N GLU A 69 38.17 -0.69 23.71
CA GLU A 69 38.68 0.52 24.34
C GLU A 69 40.02 1.00 23.77
N ALA A 70 40.06 2.30 23.40
CA ALA A 70 41.26 3.11 23.34
C ALA A 70 41.33 4.00 24.60
N PRO A 71 42.54 4.35 25.14
CA PRO A 71 42.72 4.91 26.48
C PRO A 71 42.16 6.32 26.64
N PRO A 72 41.90 6.78 27.88
CA PRO A 72 41.11 7.96 28.19
C PRO A 72 41.90 9.26 27.95
N ASP A 73 41.46 10.03 26.98
CA ASP A 73 41.88 11.41 26.82
C ASP A 73 40.81 12.38 27.31
N SER A 74 41.16 13.20 28.28
CA SER A 74 40.29 14.07 29.05
C SER A 74 39.78 15.24 28.21
N ARG A 75 38.66 15.08 27.49
CA ARG A 75 37.92 16.20 26.89
C ARG A 75 36.59 16.42 27.59
N LYS A 76 36.50 17.55 28.29
CA LYS A 76 35.33 18.10 28.97
C LYS A 76 34.07 17.96 28.12
N ARG A 77 33.11 17.13 28.57
CA ARG A 77 31.71 17.09 28.02
C ARG A 77 31.09 18.48 28.14
N LYS A 78 30.99 19.21 27.02
CA LYS A 78 30.18 20.43 26.96
C LYS A 78 28.74 20.04 27.30
N ARG A 79 28.21 20.57 28.42
CA ARG A 79 26.77 20.52 28.76
C ARG A 79 25.97 20.97 27.54
N LYS A 80 25.12 20.10 27.02
CA LYS A 80 24.11 20.44 25.99
C LYS A 80 23.22 21.54 26.57
N LYS A 81 23.42 22.81 26.16
CA LYS A 81 22.48 23.88 26.47
C LYS A 81 21.12 23.47 25.96
N GLU A 82 20.10 23.42 26.81
CA GLU A 82 18.69 23.31 26.40
C GLU A 82 18.43 24.42 25.38
N LYS A 83 18.20 24.00 24.12
CA LYS A 83 17.81 24.93 23.08
C LYS A 83 16.39 25.39 23.42
N LYS A 84 16.20 26.69 23.68
CA LYS A 84 14.87 27.29 23.75
C LYS A 84 14.07 26.87 22.54
N PRO A 85 12.77 26.49 22.71
CA PRO A 85 11.94 26.10 21.58
C PRO A 85 11.91 27.25 20.56
N ARG A 86 12.31 26.90 19.32
CA ARG A 86 12.28 27.86 18.22
C ARG A 86 10.83 28.14 17.87
N PRO A 87 10.39 29.40 17.64
CA PRO A 87 9.08 29.71 17.14
C PRO A 87 8.84 29.01 15.80
N LEU A 88 7.62 28.45 15.62
CA LEU A 88 7.23 27.78 14.39
C LEU A 88 7.21 28.81 13.24
N ASN A 89 7.69 28.40 12.08
CA ASN A 89 7.57 29.18 10.86
C ASN A 89 6.12 29.08 10.31
N GLU A 90 5.78 29.91 9.32
CA GLU A 90 4.44 29.98 8.74
C GLU A 90 3.93 28.62 8.23
N THR A 91 4.76 27.87 7.52
CA THR A 91 4.42 26.55 7.02
C THR A 91 4.16 25.56 8.17
N GLU A 92 4.96 25.64 9.24
CA GLU A 92 4.79 24.83 10.44
C GLU A 92 3.49 25.17 11.18
N LEU A 93 3.11 26.46 11.23
CA LEU A 93 1.86 26.92 11.82
C LEU A 93 0.64 26.40 11.04
N ILE A 94 0.71 26.41 9.71
CA ILE A 94 -0.36 25.86 8.86
C ILE A 94 -0.47 24.34 9.04
N ALA A 95 0.66 23.62 9.07
CA ALA A 95 0.70 22.18 9.36
C ALA A 95 0.08 21.84 10.72
N GLN A 96 0.35 22.69 11.74
CA GLN A 96 -0.24 22.53 13.08
C GLN A 96 -1.74 22.82 13.09
N ARG A 97 -2.20 23.85 12.40
CA ARG A 97 -3.64 24.16 12.28
C ARG A 97 -4.40 23.01 11.63
N ARG A 98 -3.93 22.55 10.47
CA ARG A 98 -4.52 21.40 9.75
C ARG A 98 -4.55 20.13 10.61
N HIS A 99 -3.51 19.90 11.41
CA HIS A 99 -3.50 18.79 12.37
C HIS A 99 -4.57 18.97 13.46
N GLN A 100 -4.73 20.18 14.02
CA GLN A 100 -5.73 20.44 15.05
C GLN A 100 -7.17 20.28 14.53
N GLU A 101 -7.41 20.57 13.26
CA GLU A 101 -8.72 20.36 12.61
C GLU A 101 -9.06 18.87 12.51
N VAL A 102 -8.10 18.02 12.21
CA VAL A 102 -8.33 16.58 12.02
C VAL A 102 -8.17 15.75 13.30
N ARG A 103 -7.48 16.29 14.29
CA ARG A 103 -7.16 15.61 15.56
C ARG A 103 -8.37 15.01 16.28
N PRO A 104 -9.51 15.74 16.45
CA PRO A 104 -10.68 15.18 17.12
C PRO A 104 -11.25 13.95 16.40
N LEU A 105 -11.24 13.95 15.07
CA LEU A 105 -11.67 12.82 14.25
C LEU A 105 -10.80 11.58 14.48
N LEU A 106 -9.47 11.76 14.47
CA LEU A 106 -8.52 10.67 14.69
C LEU A 106 -8.59 10.09 16.09
N LEU A 107 -8.77 10.96 17.12
CA LEU A 107 -8.99 10.53 18.50
C LEU A 107 -10.28 9.72 18.64
N LYS A 108 -11.39 10.21 18.08
CA LYS A 108 -12.66 9.51 18.11
C LYS A 108 -12.57 8.14 17.41
N ALA A 109 -11.87 8.07 16.27
CA ALA A 109 -11.63 6.80 15.57
C ALA A 109 -10.79 5.82 16.41
N HIS A 110 -9.76 6.31 17.09
CA HIS A 110 -8.93 5.51 18.00
C HIS A 110 -9.72 5.04 19.23
N GLU A 111 -10.48 5.91 19.87
CA GLU A 111 -11.36 5.55 21.00
C GLU A 111 -12.38 4.49 20.60
N THR A 112 -12.97 4.62 19.40
CA THR A 112 -13.91 3.64 18.84
C THR A 112 -13.24 2.27 18.67
N LEU A 113 -11.99 2.24 18.20
CA LEU A 113 -11.20 0.99 18.12
C LEU A 113 -10.98 0.40 19.51
N LEU A 114 -10.53 1.20 20.49
CA LEU A 114 -10.25 0.73 21.86
C LEU A 114 -11.52 0.21 22.56
N GLY A 115 -12.68 0.74 22.22
CA GLY A 115 -13.97 0.23 22.69
C GLY A 115 -14.42 -1.09 22.07
N ALA A 116 -13.82 -1.52 20.95
CA ALA A 116 -14.20 -2.75 20.25
C ALA A 116 -13.41 -3.96 20.77
N THR A 117 -13.69 -4.40 21.99
CA THR A 117 -12.93 -5.44 22.72
C THR A 117 -12.82 -6.76 21.98
N GLU A 118 -13.88 -7.21 21.27
CA GLU A 118 -13.86 -8.44 20.49
C GLU A 118 -12.94 -8.32 19.26
N LEU A 119 -12.93 -7.16 18.61
CA LEU A 119 -11.98 -6.89 17.53
C LEU A 119 -10.55 -6.90 18.07
N LEU A 120 -10.26 -6.20 19.17
CA LEU A 120 -8.93 -6.16 19.79
C LEU A 120 -8.45 -7.56 20.18
N ALA A 121 -9.35 -8.43 20.69
CA ALA A 121 -9.01 -9.83 20.95
C ALA A 121 -8.60 -10.58 19.68
N ALA A 122 -9.29 -10.34 18.56
CA ALA A 122 -8.94 -10.91 17.26
C ALA A 122 -7.60 -10.39 16.69
N LEU A 123 -7.22 -9.13 17.00
CA LEU A 123 -5.96 -8.54 16.54
C LEU A 123 -4.73 -9.22 17.12
N LYS A 124 -4.80 -9.75 18.33
CA LYS A 124 -3.71 -10.53 18.96
C LYS A 124 -3.31 -11.75 18.13
N GLY A 125 -4.25 -12.31 17.36
CA GLY A 125 -4.04 -13.47 16.48
C GLY A 125 -3.63 -13.11 15.04
N LEU A 126 -3.41 -11.84 14.68
CA LEU A 126 -3.13 -11.45 13.29
C LEU A 126 -1.84 -12.08 12.72
N ARG A 127 -0.81 -12.32 13.56
CA ARG A 127 0.44 -13.00 13.16
C ARG A 127 0.36 -14.51 13.23
N SER A 128 -0.54 -15.06 14.03
CA SER A 128 -0.67 -16.50 14.20
C SER A 128 -1.49 -17.07 13.04
N ASP A 129 -0.82 -17.81 12.19
CA ASP A 129 -1.49 -18.77 11.33
C ASP A 129 -1.98 -19.91 12.23
N GLY A 130 -3.27 -20.02 12.50
CA GLY A 130 -3.87 -21.05 13.36
C GLY A 130 -3.55 -22.51 13.02
N HIS A 131 -2.57 -22.78 12.12
CA HIS A 131 -2.19 -24.08 11.59
C HIS A 131 -0.69 -24.30 11.38
N PHE A 132 0.22 -23.44 11.90
CA PHE A 132 1.66 -23.70 11.75
C PHE A 132 2.35 -24.01 13.08
N THR A 133 3.25 -25.01 13.06
CA THR A 133 4.20 -25.27 14.14
C THR A 133 5.30 -24.21 14.09
N ASP A 134 5.83 -23.82 15.27
CA ASP A 134 6.90 -22.81 15.41
C ASP A 134 8.17 -23.10 14.58
N GLU A 135 8.39 -24.34 14.13
CA GLU A 135 9.55 -24.73 13.31
C GLU A 135 9.46 -24.20 11.86
N GLU A 136 8.28 -24.17 11.26
CA GLU A 136 8.10 -23.64 9.90
C GLU A 136 8.27 -22.11 9.88
N CYS A 137 7.90 -21.42 10.95
CA CYS A 137 8.13 -19.98 11.10
C CYS A 137 9.62 -19.63 11.25
N ARG A 138 10.41 -20.45 11.94
CA ARG A 138 11.86 -20.25 12.11
C ARG A 138 12.65 -20.49 10.82
N GLY A 139 12.25 -21.51 10.03
CA GLY A 139 12.86 -21.77 8.73
C GLY A 139 12.69 -20.63 7.73
N SER A 140 11.59 -19.88 7.79
CA SER A 140 11.32 -18.71 6.96
C SER A 140 12.13 -17.48 7.40
N ALA A 141 12.40 -17.33 8.70
CA ALA A 141 13.19 -16.19 9.20
C ALA A 141 14.67 -16.26 8.78
N LEU A 142 15.26 -17.47 8.74
CA LEU A 142 16.65 -17.69 8.30
C LEU A 142 16.85 -17.48 6.79
N LYS A 143 15.80 -17.57 5.96
CA LYS A 143 15.87 -17.31 4.51
C LYS A 143 15.76 -15.82 4.15
N ARG A 144 15.54 -14.93 5.12
CA ARG A 144 15.35 -13.48 4.87
C ARG A 144 16.62 -12.75 4.41
N GLU A 145 17.80 -13.31 4.59
CA GLU A 145 19.09 -12.70 4.20
C GLU A 145 19.51 -12.98 2.74
N ALA A 146 18.74 -13.75 1.98
CA ALA A 146 19.01 -13.85 0.54
C ALA A 146 18.76 -12.49 -0.11
N ASN A 147 19.80 -11.90 -0.69
CA ASN A 147 19.79 -10.60 -1.36
C ASN A 147 18.52 -10.44 -2.22
N GLU A 148 17.63 -9.52 -1.87
CA GLU A 148 16.46 -9.18 -2.68
C GLU A 148 16.89 -8.74 -4.08
N LEU A 149 16.13 -9.12 -5.12
CA LEU A 149 16.38 -8.59 -6.46
C LEU A 149 16.09 -7.08 -6.45
N ASN A 150 17.08 -6.33 -6.88
CA ASN A 150 16.91 -4.88 -7.06
C ASN A 150 16.42 -4.62 -8.49
N PHE A 151 15.11 -4.63 -8.69
CA PHE A 151 14.49 -4.41 -10.00
C PHE A 151 14.91 -3.09 -10.64
N VAL A 152 15.13 -2.05 -9.83
CA VAL A 152 15.58 -0.74 -10.31
C VAL A 152 16.98 -0.83 -10.92
N GLU A 153 17.88 -1.60 -10.32
CA GLU A 153 19.21 -1.80 -10.90
C GLU A 153 19.15 -2.72 -12.12
N LEU A 154 18.37 -3.80 -12.07
CA LEU A 154 18.20 -4.70 -13.22
C LEU A 154 17.62 -3.97 -14.43
N GLY A 155 16.64 -3.08 -14.23
CA GLY A 155 16.05 -2.29 -15.32
C GLY A 155 16.97 -1.23 -15.93
N ARG A 156 18.10 -0.91 -15.27
CA ARG A 156 19.04 0.11 -15.75
C ARG A 156 20.19 -0.44 -16.59
N VAL A 157 20.45 -1.73 -16.50
CA VAL A 157 21.55 -2.34 -17.28
C VAL A 157 21.11 -2.58 -18.72
N TRP A 158 22.08 -2.59 -19.65
CA TRP A 158 21.80 -2.79 -21.07
C TRP A 158 21.16 -4.16 -21.37
N GLN A 159 21.34 -5.16 -20.48
CA GLN A 159 20.71 -6.47 -20.59
C GLN A 159 19.23 -6.49 -20.20
N SER A 160 18.68 -5.38 -19.69
CA SER A 160 17.29 -5.35 -19.20
C SER A 160 16.26 -5.93 -20.19
N PRO A 161 16.38 -5.74 -21.53
CA PRO A 161 15.46 -6.34 -22.49
C PRO A 161 15.58 -7.88 -22.60
N LEU A 162 16.65 -8.47 -22.07
CA LEU A 162 16.90 -9.92 -22.13
C LEU A 162 16.38 -10.65 -20.86
N TYR A 163 15.93 -9.92 -19.85
CA TYR A 163 15.34 -10.55 -18.66
C TYR A 163 13.90 -10.96 -18.94
N GLU A 164 13.67 -12.25 -18.89
CA GLU A 164 12.36 -12.85 -19.11
C GLU A 164 11.79 -13.41 -17.81
N ILE A 165 10.47 -13.26 -17.65
CA ILE A 165 9.69 -13.91 -16.63
C ILE A 165 8.92 -15.07 -17.27
N SER A 166 9.02 -16.25 -16.67
CA SER A 166 8.33 -17.45 -17.13
C SER A 166 7.10 -17.70 -16.29
N LEU A 167 5.92 -17.67 -16.89
CA LEU A 167 4.63 -17.93 -16.25
C LEU A 167 4.27 -19.41 -16.42
N ASN A 168 3.98 -20.10 -15.33
CA ASN A 168 3.63 -21.52 -15.31
C ASN A 168 2.11 -21.65 -15.08
N PHE A 169 1.37 -21.93 -16.15
CA PHE A 169 -0.07 -22.16 -16.10
C PHE A 169 -0.32 -23.66 -15.83
N ASP A 170 -0.86 -23.99 -14.64
CA ASP A 170 -1.30 -25.35 -14.35
C ASP A 170 -2.51 -25.69 -15.23
N GLN A 171 -2.44 -26.78 -16.01
CA GLN A 171 -3.59 -27.32 -16.67
C GLN A 171 -4.54 -27.94 -15.63
N ASP A 172 -5.83 -27.62 -15.69
CA ASP A 172 -6.87 -28.31 -14.93
C ASP A 172 -6.79 -29.83 -15.20
N GLN A 173 -6.87 -30.65 -14.14
CA GLN A 173 -6.59 -32.09 -14.07
C GLN A 173 -7.43 -32.98 -14.99
N ASN A 174 -8.09 -32.47 -16.03
CA ASN A 174 -9.00 -33.24 -16.89
C ASN A 174 -8.53 -33.51 -18.32
N PHE A 175 -7.33 -33.12 -18.72
CA PHE A 175 -6.79 -33.49 -20.02
C PHE A 175 -5.39 -34.09 -19.91
N THR A 176 -5.30 -35.30 -20.46
CA THR A 176 -4.14 -36.18 -20.58
C THR A 176 -2.89 -35.50 -21.19
N GLN A 177 -1.74 -35.75 -20.52
CA GLN A 177 -0.40 -35.85 -21.12
C GLN A 177 0.01 -34.75 -22.13
N HIS A 178 0.31 -33.56 -21.62
CA HIS A 178 1.43 -32.74 -22.14
C HIS A 178 1.71 -31.66 -21.07
N GLY A 179 3.00 -31.35 -20.82
CA GLY A 179 3.43 -30.43 -19.76
C GLY A 179 2.67 -29.11 -19.80
N GLY A 180 2.43 -28.50 -18.61
CA GLY A 180 1.74 -27.22 -18.49
C GLY A 180 2.38 -26.19 -19.42
N ASP A 181 1.56 -25.32 -20.01
CA ASP A 181 2.04 -24.28 -20.92
C ASP A 181 2.85 -23.26 -20.10
N GLN A 182 4.16 -23.25 -20.37
CA GLN A 182 5.07 -22.23 -19.84
C GLN A 182 5.22 -21.14 -20.89
N ILE A 183 4.94 -19.91 -20.49
CA ILE A 183 5.09 -18.74 -21.36
C ILE A 183 6.18 -17.85 -20.78
N SER A 184 7.25 -17.59 -21.55
CA SER A 184 8.29 -16.65 -21.19
C SER A 184 8.13 -15.36 -21.98
N VAL A 185 8.16 -14.22 -21.26
CA VAL A 185 8.03 -12.89 -21.85
C VAL A 185 9.02 -11.92 -21.20
N PRO A 186 9.46 -10.86 -21.91
CA PRO A 186 10.28 -9.81 -21.30
C PRO A 186 9.59 -9.24 -20.07
N VAL A 187 10.32 -9.05 -18.96
CA VAL A 187 9.76 -8.54 -17.71
C VAL A 187 9.76 -7.01 -17.67
N PHE A 188 10.68 -6.35 -18.38
CA PHE A 188 10.79 -4.90 -18.45
C PHE A 188 10.17 -4.35 -19.75
N ASN A 189 9.55 -3.20 -19.67
CA ASN A 189 8.91 -2.49 -20.78
C ASN A 189 7.92 -3.36 -21.59
N ASN A 190 7.28 -4.28 -20.91
CA ASN A 190 6.29 -5.19 -21.48
C ASN A 190 5.13 -5.43 -20.51
N PHE A 191 3.94 -5.67 -21.06
CA PHE A 191 2.77 -6.06 -20.27
C PHE A 191 2.84 -7.54 -19.96
N VAL A 192 2.89 -7.88 -18.68
CA VAL A 192 2.79 -9.26 -18.19
C VAL A 192 1.40 -9.47 -17.63
N VAL A 193 0.65 -10.39 -18.21
CA VAL A 193 -0.81 -10.51 -17.96
C VAL A 193 -1.15 -11.92 -17.50
N ASN A 194 -1.91 -12.01 -16.41
CA ASN A 194 -2.62 -13.22 -15.99
C ASN A 194 -4.13 -13.01 -16.16
N ASN A 195 -4.69 -13.42 -17.29
CA ASN A 195 -6.13 -13.37 -17.58
C ASN A 195 -6.91 -14.55 -16.97
N GLY A 196 -6.21 -15.51 -16.34
CA GLY A 196 -6.81 -16.70 -15.73
C GLY A 196 -7.59 -16.38 -14.46
N ASP A 197 -8.46 -17.32 -14.06
CA ASP A 197 -9.23 -17.26 -12.82
C ASP A 197 -8.45 -17.74 -11.60
N ASN A 198 -7.23 -18.25 -11.82
CA ASN A 198 -6.31 -18.71 -10.78
C ASN A 198 -5.02 -17.89 -10.77
N ASP A 199 -4.37 -17.86 -9.62
CA ASP A 199 -3.01 -17.33 -9.46
C ASP A 199 -2.01 -18.21 -10.22
N VAL A 200 -0.94 -17.60 -10.71
CA VAL A 200 0.09 -18.24 -11.51
C VAL A 200 1.43 -18.15 -10.80
N GLU A 201 2.18 -19.26 -10.73
CA GLU A 201 3.58 -19.26 -10.33
C GLU A 201 4.43 -18.75 -11.49
N ALA A 202 5.33 -17.83 -11.20
CA ALA A 202 6.23 -17.26 -12.20
C ALA A 202 7.67 -17.34 -11.71
N GLU A 203 8.62 -17.55 -12.64
CA GLU A 203 10.04 -17.59 -12.35
C GLU A 203 10.78 -16.45 -13.05
N LEU A 204 11.62 -15.75 -12.29
CA LEU A 204 12.55 -14.72 -12.79
C LEU A 204 13.88 -14.85 -12.07
N LEU A 205 14.97 -15.08 -12.80
CA LEU A 205 16.34 -15.19 -12.26
C LEU A 205 16.43 -16.17 -11.07
N ASN A 206 15.90 -17.39 -11.24
CA ASN A 206 15.86 -18.47 -10.25
C ASN A 206 15.11 -18.10 -8.95
N ARG A 207 14.16 -17.17 -9.04
CA ARG A 207 13.26 -16.80 -7.95
C ARG A 207 11.82 -16.95 -8.38
N ASN A 208 10.98 -17.37 -7.42
CA ASN A 208 9.57 -17.62 -7.66
C ASN A 208 8.74 -16.46 -7.15
N TYR A 209 7.78 -16.07 -7.98
CA TYR A 209 6.80 -15.00 -7.74
C TYR A 209 5.39 -15.55 -7.95
N ILE A 210 4.41 -14.99 -7.25
CA ILE A 210 3.02 -15.36 -7.41
C ILE A 210 2.26 -14.22 -8.05
N ILE A 211 1.73 -14.45 -9.24
CA ILE A 211 0.94 -13.48 -9.99
C ILE A 211 -0.54 -13.74 -9.74
N PRO A 212 -1.29 -12.81 -9.11
CA PRO A 212 -2.70 -12.98 -8.83
C PRO A 212 -3.53 -13.15 -10.10
N ARG A 213 -4.69 -13.76 -9.93
CA ARG A 213 -5.68 -13.90 -11.04
C ARG A 213 -6.12 -12.55 -11.59
N LYS A 214 -6.48 -12.51 -12.89
CA LYS A 214 -7.02 -11.31 -13.55
C LYS A 214 -6.17 -10.05 -13.31
N SER A 215 -4.86 -10.19 -13.23
CA SER A 215 -3.95 -9.08 -13.00
C SER A 215 -3.01 -8.84 -14.17
N CYS A 216 -2.59 -7.59 -14.29
CA CYS A 216 -1.61 -7.17 -15.27
C CYS A 216 -0.58 -6.28 -14.59
N PHE A 217 0.69 -6.41 -14.97
CA PHE A 217 1.68 -5.41 -14.57
C PHE A 217 2.53 -4.95 -15.75
N TYR A 218 3.00 -3.72 -15.66
CA TYR A 218 3.97 -3.12 -16.57
C TYR A 218 5.13 -2.57 -15.74
N MET A 219 6.29 -3.24 -15.81
CA MET A 219 7.49 -2.85 -15.07
C MET A 219 8.37 -2.00 -15.96
N SER A 220 8.49 -0.70 -15.64
CA SER A 220 9.26 0.22 -16.47
C SER A 220 9.77 1.44 -15.70
N ASP A 221 10.62 2.25 -16.34
CA ASP A 221 10.99 3.59 -15.90
C ASP A 221 9.81 4.56 -16.12
N LEU A 222 9.82 5.68 -15.39
CA LEU A 222 8.82 6.75 -15.51
C LEU A 222 8.69 7.30 -16.94
N LYS A 223 9.75 7.24 -17.74
CA LYS A 223 9.74 7.69 -19.15
C LYS A 223 8.78 6.89 -20.03
N GLU A 224 8.56 5.62 -19.69
CA GLU A 224 7.75 4.69 -20.45
C GLU A 224 6.28 4.67 -20.00
N ILE A 225 5.89 5.55 -19.05
CA ILE A 225 4.53 5.57 -18.51
C ILE A 225 3.45 5.83 -19.55
N HIS A 226 3.80 6.55 -20.62
CA HIS A 226 2.87 6.84 -21.72
C HIS A 226 2.42 5.58 -22.48
N ASN A 227 3.15 4.46 -22.37
CA ASN A 227 2.73 3.18 -22.94
C ASN A 227 1.50 2.57 -22.22
N LEU A 228 1.14 3.09 -21.04
CA LEU A 228 -0.11 2.72 -20.33
C LEU A 228 -1.34 3.44 -20.91
N VAL A 229 -1.14 4.51 -21.68
CA VAL A 229 -2.26 5.28 -22.24
C VAL A 229 -2.99 4.41 -23.27
N PRO A 230 -4.28 4.10 -23.07
CA PRO A 230 -5.04 3.27 -23.99
C PRO A 230 -5.13 3.92 -25.38
N VAL A 231 -5.06 3.09 -26.42
CA VAL A 231 -5.25 3.55 -27.80
C VAL A 231 -6.69 4.00 -28.04
N GLU A 232 -7.65 3.31 -27.38
CA GLU A 232 -9.06 3.62 -27.43
C GLU A 232 -9.50 4.31 -26.14
N CYS A 233 -10.16 5.46 -26.26
CA CYS A 233 -10.58 6.26 -25.10
C CYS A 233 -11.53 5.52 -24.14
N GLU A 234 -12.31 4.54 -24.64
CA GLU A 234 -13.20 3.72 -23.81
C GLU A 234 -12.45 2.68 -22.95
N SER A 235 -11.15 2.49 -23.17
CA SER A 235 -10.31 1.54 -22.44
C SER A 235 -9.60 2.16 -21.24
N GLY A 236 -9.88 3.41 -20.89
CA GLY A 236 -9.26 4.09 -19.74
C GLY A 236 -9.62 3.52 -18.38
N PHE A 237 -9.04 4.08 -17.31
CA PHE A 237 -9.22 3.61 -15.94
C PHE A 237 -10.22 4.47 -15.19
N ASN A 238 -11.13 3.82 -14.44
CA ASN A 238 -12.13 4.48 -13.61
C ASN A 238 -11.63 4.71 -12.16
N LEU A 239 -10.65 3.90 -11.71
CA LEU A 239 -10.00 4.05 -10.42
C LEU A 239 -8.49 4.07 -10.62
N ILE A 240 -7.84 5.18 -10.24
CA ILE A 240 -6.39 5.35 -10.31
C ILE A 240 -5.86 5.59 -8.90
N LEU A 241 -5.18 4.59 -8.33
CA LEU A 241 -4.53 4.65 -7.03
C LEU A 241 -3.05 4.98 -7.21
N ILE A 242 -2.52 5.93 -6.44
CA ILE A 242 -1.15 6.42 -6.63
C ILE A 242 -0.44 6.49 -5.28
N ASP A 243 0.69 5.77 -5.12
CA ASP A 243 1.58 5.85 -3.95
C ASP A 243 3.00 6.26 -4.38
N PRO A 244 3.24 7.53 -4.69
CA PRO A 244 4.50 7.95 -5.28
C PRO A 244 5.66 7.88 -4.26
N PRO A 245 6.89 7.60 -4.70
CA PRO A 245 8.08 7.68 -3.88
C PRO A 245 8.47 9.15 -3.62
N TRP A 246 7.67 9.85 -2.79
CA TRP A 246 7.86 11.25 -2.45
C TRP A 246 9.28 11.59 -2.01
N GLU A 247 9.80 12.74 -2.43
CA GLU A 247 11.09 13.24 -1.98
C GLU A 247 11.14 13.31 -0.45
N ASN A 248 12.03 12.51 0.14
CA ASN A 248 12.14 12.37 1.58
C ASN A 248 13.61 12.26 2.02
N SER A 249 14.11 13.29 2.69
CA SER A 249 15.48 13.31 3.23
C SER A 249 15.77 12.17 4.21
N SER A 250 14.77 11.74 4.98
CA SER A 250 14.93 10.62 5.94
C SER A 250 15.00 9.25 5.24
N ALA A 251 14.34 9.07 4.10
CA ALA A 251 14.45 7.85 3.28
C ALA A 251 15.82 7.78 2.61
N HIS A 252 16.33 8.92 2.14
CA HIS A 252 17.67 9.05 1.57
C HIS A 252 18.76 8.66 2.55
N GLN A 253 18.68 9.13 3.81
CA GLN A 253 19.67 8.81 4.85
C GLN A 253 19.66 7.34 5.27
N LYS A 254 18.49 6.65 5.16
CA LYS A 254 18.35 5.25 5.57
C LYS A 254 18.49 4.25 4.42
N LEU A 255 18.75 4.72 3.18
CA LEU A 255 18.88 3.91 1.96
C LEU A 255 17.77 2.86 1.73
N LYS A 256 16.56 3.09 2.29
CA LYS A 256 15.48 2.10 2.27
C LYS A 256 14.81 1.95 0.91
N TYR A 257 14.64 3.06 0.20
CA TYR A 257 14.11 3.11 -1.17
C TYR A 257 14.50 4.44 -1.83
N ARG A 258 14.49 4.44 -3.15
CA ARG A 258 14.79 5.65 -3.94
C ARG A 258 13.58 6.55 -3.99
N THR A 259 13.80 7.85 -3.83
CA THR A 259 12.78 8.88 -3.96
C THR A 259 12.98 9.66 -5.24
N LEU A 260 11.89 10.24 -5.76
CA LEU A 260 11.92 11.10 -6.95
C LEU A 260 11.65 12.56 -6.54
N PRO A 261 12.25 13.55 -7.24
CA PRO A 261 11.85 14.94 -7.10
C PRO A 261 10.35 15.09 -7.37
N ASN A 262 9.62 15.75 -6.47
CA ASN A 262 8.15 15.84 -6.54
C ASN A 262 7.64 16.42 -7.87
N ARG A 263 8.42 17.30 -8.53
CA ARG A 263 8.04 17.91 -9.81
C ARG A 263 7.98 16.92 -10.97
N TYR A 264 8.61 15.74 -10.86
CA TYR A 264 8.50 14.72 -11.91
C TYR A 264 7.09 14.13 -12.00
N PHE A 265 6.31 14.19 -10.92
CA PHE A 265 4.94 13.70 -10.93
C PHE A 265 3.97 14.61 -11.70
N LEU A 266 4.34 15.87 -12.03
CA LEU A 266 3.55 16.74 -12.88
C LEU A 266 3.39 16.18 -14.30
N SER A 267 4.32 15.34 -14.77
CA SER A 267 4.30 14.73 -16.11
C SER A 267 3.51 13.42 -16.20
N LEU A 268 2.88 12.97 -15.10
CA LEU A 268 2.04 11.79 -15.16
C LEU A 268 0.81 12.05 -16.04
N PRO A 269 0.49 11.19 -17.03
CA PRO A 269 -0.59 11.41 -17.99
C PRO A 269 -1.96 10.99 -17.42
N ILE A 270 -2.34 11.51 -16.24
CA ILE A 270 -3.54 11.08 -15.52
C ILE A 270 -4.80 11.31 -16.34
N GLU A 271 -4.91 12.47 -17.02
CA GLU A 271 -6.06 12.76 -17.88
C GLU A 271 -6.18 11.76 -19.04
N GLN A 272 -5.07 11.39 -19.67
CA GLN A 272 -5.06 10.44 -20.79
C GLN A 272 -5.33 8.99 -20.32
N LEU A 273 -5.02 8.67 -19.05
CA LEU A 273 -5.31 7.38 -18.42
C LEU A 273 -6.75 7.28 -17.95
N THR A 274 -7.46 8.41 -17.83
CA THR A 274 -8.84 8.46 -17.33
C THR A 274 -9.82 7.89 -18.35
N HIS A 275 -10.75 7.03 -17.90
CA HIS A 275 -11.86 6.52 -18.71
C HIS A 275 -12.81 7.66 -19.14
N THR A 276 -13.49 7.52 -20.27
CA THR A 276 -14.43 8.53 -20.79
C THR A 276 -15.56 8.88 -19.84
N SER A 277 -15.99 7.93 -18.98
CA SER A 277 -16.96 8.18 -17.90
C SER A 277 -16.36 8.85 -16.66
N GLY A 278 -15.09 9.20 -16.69
CA GLY A 278 -14.34 9.77 -15.58
C GLY A 278 -13.61 8.73 -14.71
N ALA A 279 -12.74 9.23 -13.82
CA ALA A 279 -12.00 8.41 -12.87
C ALA A 279 -12.00 9.04 -11.47
N LEU A 280 -12.04 8.16 -10.46
CA LEU A 280 -11.64 8.49 -9.10
C LEU A 280 -10.12 8.35 -9.01
N VAL A 281 -9.43 9.44 -8.70
CA VAL A 281 -7.99 9.49 -8.45
C VAL A 281 -7.76 9.53 -6.94
N ALA A 282 -7.01 8.56 -6.42
CA ALA A 282 -6.71 8.41 -4.99
C ALA A 282 -5.19 8.47 -4.78
N LEU A 283 -4.70 9.53 -4.14
CA LEU A 283 -3.29 9.83 -3.98
C LEU A 283 -2.86 9.75 -2.52
N TRP A 284 -1.90 8.89 -2.20
CA TRP A 284 -1.27 8.83 -0.89
C TRP A 284 -0.31 10.00 -0.67
N VAL A 285 -0.52 10.73 0.41
CA VAL A 285 0.26 11.94 0.74
C VAL A 285 0.72 11.90 2.19
N THR A 286 1.99 12.21 2.42
CA THR A 286 2.53 12.33 3.78
C THR A 286 2.06 13.61 4.47
N ASN A 287 2.19 13.67 5.81
CA ASN A 287 1.75 14.83 6.63
C ASN A 287 2.64 16.08 6.50
N ARG A 288 3.38 16.25 5.39
CA ARG A 288 4.20 17.42 5.12
C ARG A 288 3.38 18.50 4.45
N GLU A 289 3.21 19.64 5.10
CA GLU A 289 2.41 20.74 4.58
C GLU A 289 2.87 21.24 3.20
N LYS A 290 4.19 21.33 2.99
CA LYS A 290 4.73 21.71 1.68
C LYS A 290 4.28 20.75 0.57
N LEU A 291 4.25 19.44 0.85
CA LEU A 291 3.79 18.44 -0.10
C LEU A 291 2.28 18.53 -0.31
N ARG A 292 1.51 18.72 0.76
CA ARG A 292 0.07 18.85 0.67
C ARG A 292 -0.35 20.04 -0.20
N ARG A 293 0.29 21.20 -0.02
CA ARG A 293 0.08 22.39 -0.88
C ARG A 293 0.47 22.14 -2.32
N PHE A 294 1.59 21.45 -2.55
CA PHE A 294 2.01 21.08 -3.90
C PHE A 294 0.94 20.21 -4.59
N VAL A 295 0.37 19.23 -3.90
CA VAL A 295 -0.70 18.39 -4.42
C VAL A 295 -1.96 19.21 -4.74
N GLU A 296 -2.39 20.06 -3.83
CA GLU A 296 -3.63 20.84 -3.95
C GLU A 296 -3.53 21.94 -5.02
N ASN A 297 -2.39 22.63 -5.10
CA ASN A 297 -2.26 23.84 -5.91
C ASN A 297 -1.54 23.63 -7.25
N GLU A 298 -0.74 22.59 -7.39
CA GLU A 298 0.04 22.35 -8.61
C GLU A 298 -0.31 20.97 -9.23
N LEU A 299 -0.24 19.89 -8.46
CA LEU A 299 -0.28 18.54 -9.00
C LEU A 299 -1.67 18.13 -9.50
N PHE A 300 -2.70 18.26 -8.67
CA PHE A 300 -4.08 17.96 -9.06
C PHE A 300 -4.56 18.84 -10.21
N PRO A 301 -4.33 20.18 -10.21
CA PRO A 301 -4.63 21.01 -11.36
C PRO A 301 -3.92 20.58 -12.64
N SER A 302 -2.62 20.20 -12.57
CA SER A 302 -1.87 19.75 -13.74
C SER A 302 -2.38 18.42 -14.32
N TRP A 303 -3.03 17.60 -13.52
CA TRP A 303 -3.64 16.32 -13.92
C TRP A 303 -5.10 16.44 -14.36
N GLY A 304 -5.68 17.66 -14.35
CA GLY A 304 -7.12 17.83 -14.56
C GLY A 304 -8.00 17.22 -13.47
N VAL A 305 -7.45 17.04 -12.26
CA VAL A 305 -8.15 16.41 -11.13
C VAL A 305 -8.79 17.50 -10.25
N LYS A 306 -10.11 17.42 -10.07
CA LYS A 306 -10.86 18.27 -9.13
C LYS A 306 -10.89 17.57 -7.75
N TYR A 307 -10.40 18.25 -6.70
CA TYR A 307 -10.42 17.74 -5.33
C TYR A 307 -11.86 17.39 -4.88
N ALA A 308 -12.01 16.26 -4.19
CA ALA A 308 -13.29 15.80 -3.68
C ALA A 308 -13.28 15.61 -2.15
N ALA A 309 -12.30 14.86 -1.60
CA ALA A 309 -12.24 14.58 -0.17
C ALA A 309 -10.82 14.21 0.29
N THR A 310 -10.63 14.12 1.61
CA THR A 310 -9.43 13.55 2.22
C THR A 310 -9.81 12.47 3.22
N PHE A 311 -9.26 11.28 3.03
CA PHE A 311 -9.32 10.18 3.99
C PHE A 311 -8.02 10.09 4.77
N TYR A 312 -8.07 9.48 5.96
CA TYR A 312 -6.93 9.37 6.85
C TYR A 312 -6.65 7.91 7.18
N TRP A 313 -5.41 7.50 7.07
CA TRP A 313 -4.96 6.19 7.52
C TRP A 313 -4.29 6.32 8.89
N LEU A 314 -4.97 5.88 9.94
CA LEU A 314 -4.48 5.85 11.32
C LEU A 314 -3.77 4.51 11.58
N LYS A 315 -2.52 4.58 11.98
CA LYS A 315 -1.63 3.42 12.19
C LYS A 315 -1.61 3.02 13.67
N VAL A 316 -1.92 1.76 13.92
CA VAL A 316 -1.96 1.18 15.27
C VAL A 316 -1.07 -0.04 15.38
N LYS A 317 -0.72 -0.40 16.60
CA LYS A 317 -0.10 -1.68 16.94
C LYS A 317 -1.19 -2.76 17.07
N ALA A 318 -0.77 -4.03 17.27
CA ALA A 318 -1.69 -5.15 17.45
C ALA A 318 -2.53 -5.07 18.76
N ASP A 319 -2.05 -4.34 19.76
CA ASP A 319 -2.78 -4.06 21.00
C ASP A 319 -3.82 -2.93 20.87
N GLY A 320 -3.90 -2.30 19.69
CA GLY A 320 -4.76 -1.17 19.39
C GLY A 320 -4.15 0.19 19.73
N GLN A 321 -2.99 0.26 20.37
CA GLN A 321 -2.31 1.52 20.65
C GLN A 321 -1.76 2.16 19.38
N LEU A 322 -1.65 3.50 19.36
CA LEU A 322 -1.03 4.20 18.26
C LEU A 322 0.47 3.84 18.15
N ILE A 323 0.99 3.74 16.93
CA ILE A 323 2.43 3.45 16.70
C ILE A 323 3.37 4.56 17.18
N SER A 324 2.84 5.77 17.40
CA SER A 324 3.54 6.94 17.95
C SER A 324 2.52 7.93 18.53
N GLN A 325 2.98 8.91 19.30
CA GLN A 325 2.09 9.93 19.84
C GLN A 325 1.46 10.78 18.73
N LEU A 326 0.15 11.02 18.82
CA LEU A 326 -0.63 11.73 17.80
C LEU A 326 -0.13 13.17 17.58
N ASP A 327 0.25 13.85 18.66
CA ASP A 327 0.61 15.27 18.67
C ASP A 327 2.10 15.53 18.36
N LEU A 328 2.87 14.51 17.97
CA LEU A 328 4.23 14.71 17.49
C LEU A 328 4.23 15.61 16.25
N PHE A 329 5.16 16.55 16.21
CA PHE A 329 5.31 17.42 15.04
C PHE A 329 5.81 16.65 13.81
N HIS A 330 6.70 15.67 14.04
CA HIS A 330 7.22 14.73 13.04
C HIS A 330 6.81 13.30 13.39
N HIS A 331 6.66 12.43 12.38
CA HIS A 331 6.30 11.02 12.56
C HIS A 331 4.92 10.78 13.22
N ARG A 332 3.94 11.59 12.87
CA ARG A 332 2.53 11.38 13.27
C ARG A 332 2.07 9.99 12.82
N PRO A 333 1.21 9.32 13.63
CA PRO A 333 0.75 7.94 13.35
C PRO A 333 -0.34 7.89 12.29
N TYR A 334 -0.38 8.82 11.34
CA TYR A 334 -1.36 8.80 10.25
C TYR A 334 -0.77 9.34 8.95
N GLU A 335 -1.39 8.95 7.84
CA GLU A 335 -1.15 9.49 6.50
C GLU A 335 -2.46 9.89 5.85
N CYS A 336 -2.40 10.72 4.81
CA CYS A 336 -3.57 11.21 4.09
C CYS A 336 -3.71 10.47 2.76
N LEU A 337 -4.95 10.14 2.39
CA LEU A 337 -5.36 9.77 1.05
C LEU A 337 -6.19 10.90 0.49
N VAL A 338 -5.67 11.59 -0.50
CA VAL A 338 -6.35 12.70 -1.16
C VAL A 338 -7.10 12.17 -2.36
N LEU A 339 -8.39 12.45 -2.41
CA LEU A 339 -9.31 11.98 -3.44
C LEU A 339 -9.73 13.14 -4.34
N GLY A 340 -9.83 12.86 -5.62
CA GLY A 340 -10.38 13.79 -6.60
C GLY A 340 -10.92 13.07 -7.83
N TYR A 341 -11.69 13.78 -8.62
CA TYR A 341 -12.22 13.28 -9.87
C TYR A 341 -11.51 13.89 -11.07
N SER A 342 -11.14 13.03 -12.03
CA SER A 342 -10.66 13.40 -13.35
C SER A 342 -11.72 13.09 -14.39
N SER A 343 -11.88 13.97 -15.39
CA SER A 343 -12.79 13.77 -16.51
C SER A 343 -12.14 14.30 -17.78
N GLN A 344 -12.23 13.56 -18.88
CA GLN A 344 -11.78 14.02 -20.21
C GLN A 344 -12.71 15.06 -20.84
N LYS A 345 -13.90 15.26 -20.29
CA LYS A 345 -14.87 16.26 -20.75
C LYS A 345 -15.12 17.25 -19.62
N ASP A 346 -15.38 18.51 -19.94
CA ASP A 346 -15.83 19.56 -19.01
C ASP A 346 -17.23 19.25 -18.42
N VAL A 347 -17.45 18.01 -18.02
CA VAL A 347 -18.67 17.62 -17.33
C VAL A 347 -18.54 18.04 -15.87
N ASP A 348 -19.50 18.79 -15.38
CA ASP A 348 -19.55 19.15 -13.97
C ASP A 348 -19.54 17.89 -13.10
N VAL A 349 -18.69 17.91 -12.08
CA VAL A 349 -18.53 16.81 -11.11
C VAL A 349 -19.87 16.37 -10.50
N VAL A 350 -20.87 17.26 -10.47
CA VAL A 350 -22.23 17.03 -10.00
C VAL A 350 -23.02 16.12 -10.97
N GLU A 351 -22.74 16.16 -12.29
CA GLU A 351 -23.41 15.31 -13.28
C GLU A 351 -22.79 13.91 -13.39
N LEU A 352 -21.54 13.73 -12.95
CA LEU A 352 -20.94 12.39 -12.71
C LEU A 352 -21.62 11.64 -11.54
N SER A 353 -22.53 12.32 -10.83
CA SER A 353 -23.13 11.90 -9.57
C SER A 353 -24.38 11.03 -9.69
N GLY A 354 -24.33 9.99 -10.49
CA GLY A 354 -25.09 8.78 -10.16
C GLY A 354 -24.48 8.04 -8.95
N HIS A 355 -23.45 8.62 -8.31
CA HIS A 355 -22.62 7.97 -7.29
C HIS A 355 -22.91 8.49 -5.89
N VAL A 356 -22.64 7.61 -4.92
CA VAL A 356 -22.69 7.98 -3.49
C VAL A 356 -21.68 9.11 -3.24
N PRO A 357 -22.08 10.26 -2.65
CA PRO A 357 -21.16 11.33 -2.33
C PRO A 357 -20.01 10.80 -1.47
N ILE A 358 -18.78 11.19 -1.79
CA ILE A 358 -17.63 10.81 -0.95
C ILE A 358 -17.78 11.50 0.40
N PRO A 359 -17.84 10.76 1.53
CA PRO A 359 -17.88 11.38 2.84
C PRO A 359 -16.53 12.04 3.13
N ASP A 360 -16.53 13.28 3.57
CA ASP A 360 -15.31 13.88 4.08
C ASP A 360 -14.85 13.14 5.34
N ASN A 361 -13.53 13.08 5.51
CA ASN A 361 -12.93 12.65 6.76
C ASN A 361 -13.18 11.17 7.15
N GLN A 362 -13.23 10.26 6.20
CA GLN A 362 -13.18 8.83 6.46
C GLN A 362 -11.84 8.44 7.10
N VAL A 363 -11.87 7.60 8.15
CA VAL A 363 -10.66 7.08 8.80
C VAL A 363 -10.53 5.60 8.56
N PHE A 364 -9.42 5.18 7.94
CA PHE A 364 -9.00 3.79 7.89
C PHE A 364 -8.03 3.52 9.03
N ILE A 365 -8.21 2.43 9.76
CA ILE A 365 -7.33 2.01 10.84
C ILE A 365 -6.73 0.66 10.46
N SER A 366 -5.42 0.51 10.58
CA SER A 366 -4.78 -0.80 10.39
C SER A 366 -3.45 -0.90 11.11
N VAL A 367 -3.01 -2.14 11.35
CA VAL A 367 -1.62 -2.43 11.70
C VAL A 367 -0.80 -2.33 10.41
N PRO A 368 0.22 -1.47 10.34
CA PRO A 368 1.00 -1.30 9.13
C PRO A 368 1.93 -2.48 8.86
N GLY A 369 2.15 -2.77 7.59
CA GLY A 369 3.19 -3.68 7.13
C GLY A 369 4.56 -3.01 7.02
N ASP A 370 5.56 -3.77 6.55
CA ASP A 370 6.91 -3.27 6.31
C ASP A 370 6.98 -2.27 5.14
N TYR A 371 8.08 -1.52 5.09
CA TYR A 371 8.44 -0.64 3.97
C TYR A 371 7.35 0.35 3.54
N SER A 372 6.53 0.87 4.48
CA SER A 372 5.44 1.80 4.15
C SER A 372 4.35 1.19 3.25
N ARG A 373 4.20 -0.14 3.25
CA ARG A 373 3.16 -0.85 2.50
C ARG A 373 1.78 -0.32 2.93
N LYS A 374 1.02 0.19 1.96
CA LYS A 374 -0.30 0.78 2.23
C LYS A 374 -1.35 -0.33 2.44
N PRO A 375 -2.40 -0.08 3.24
CA PRO A 375 -3.51 -1.03 3.32
C PRO A 375 -4.21 -1.13 1.97
N PRO A 376 -4.70 -2.33 1.57
CA PRO A 376 -5.41 -2.52 0.31
C PRO A 376 -6.83 -1.96 0.43
N ILE A 377 -7.04 -0.74 -0.01
CA ILE A 377 -8.30 0.02 0.13
C ILE A 377 -9.14 0.03 -1.14
N GLY A 378 -8.67 -0.55 -2.24
CA GLY A 378 -9.32 -0.45 -3.55
C GLY A 378 -10.81 -0.79 -3.53
N ASP A 379 -11.18 -1.91 -2.89
CA ASP A 379 -12.59 -2.32 -2.77
C ASP A 379 -13.46 -1.33 -1.98
N LEU A 380 -12.86 -0.57 -1.05
CA LEU A 380 -13.57 0.47 -0.28
C LEU A 380 -13.83 1.74 -1.09
N LEU A 381 -13.07 1.94 -2.16
CA LEU A 381 -13.22 3.10 -3.04
C LEU A 381 -14.22 2.86 -4.18
N LEU A 382 -14.59 1.61 -4.47
CA LEU A 382 -15.43 1.25 -5.61
C LEU A 382 -16.81 1.92 -5.60
N GLU A 383 -17.36 2.18 -4.41
CA GLU A 383 -18.67 2.84 -4.26
C GLU A 383 -18.66 4.30 -4.74
N TYR A 384 -17.46 4.90 -4.88
CA TYR A 384 -17.26 6.30 -5.31
C TYR A 384 -16.75 6.42 -6.75
N VAL A 385 -16.51 5.29 -7.43
CA VAL A 385 -15.94 5.26 -8.78
C VAL A 385 -16.98 5.63 -9.82
N PRO A 386 -16.71 6.57 -10.75
CA PRO A 386 -17.63 6.91 -11.83
C PRO A 386 -17.78 5.78 -12.86
N GLY A 387 -18.94 5.65 -13.48
CA GLY A 387 -19.19 4.77 -14.61
C GLY A 387 -19.82 3.42 -14.26
N SER A 388 -19.60 2.45 -15.11
CA SER A 388 -20.27 1.15 -15.14
C SER A 388 -19.74 0.17 -14.07
N LYS A 389 -20.44 -0.99 -13.95
CA LYS A 389 -20.08 -2.09 -13.04
C LYS A 389 -18.70 -2.70 -13.30
N ASP A 390 -18.19 -2.58 -14.51
CA ASP A 390 -16.86 -3.06 -14.91
C ASP A 390 -15.82 -1.95 -14.68
N CYS A 391 -15.33 -1.86 -13.46
CA CYS A 391 -14.33 -0.86 -13.06
C CYS A 391 -12.93 -1.30 -13.50
N HIS A 392 -12.32 -0.55 -14.40
CA HIS A 392 -10.90 -0.69 -14.74
C HIS A 392 -10.05 0.03 -13.71
N ARG A 393 -9.14 -0.71 -13.06
CA ARG A 393 -8.34 -0.23 -11.94
C ARG A 393 -6.88 -0.16 -12.32
N LEU A 394 -6.23 0.95 -11.94
CA LEU A 394 -4.79 1.17 -12.14
C LEU A 394 -4.15 1.56 -10.81
N GLU A 395 -3.04 0.92 -10.48
CA GLU A 395 -2.14 1.36 -9.41
C GLU A 395 -0.83 1.85 -10.01
N LEU A 396 -0.48 3.11 -9.74
CA LEU A 396 0.79 3.71 -10.13
C LEU A 396 1.79 3.67 -8.99
N PHE A 397 3.05 3.35 -9.31
CA PHE A 397 4.14 3.07 -8.37
C PHE A 397 3.88 1.83 -7.50
N ALA A 398 3.20 0.85 -8.09
CA ALA A 398 2.87 -0.40 -7.43
C ALA A 398 4.12 -1.16 -6.99
N ARG A 399 4.05 -1.77 -5.81
CA ARG A 399 5.03 -2.73 -5.29
C ARG A 399 4.42 -4.09 -4.96
N GLU A 400 3.13 -4.21 -5.21
CA GLU A 400 2.31 -5.40 -4.99
C GLU A 400 1.26 -5.50 -6.09
N LEU A 401 0.89 -6.72 -6.47
CA LEU A 401 -0.15 -6.95 -7.48
C LEU A 401 -1.48 -7.29 -6.79
N GLY A 402 -2.55 -6.75 -7.32
CA GLY A 402 -3.93 -7.03 -6.90
C GLY A 402 -4.72 -7.80 -7.97
N ALA A 403 -5.61 -8.70 -7.56
CA ALA A 403 -6.53 -9.33 -8.49
C ALA A 403 -7.49 -8.29 -9.10
N GLY A 404 -7.58 -8.26 -10.43
CA GLY A 404 -8.37 -7.28 -11.17
C GLY A 404 -7.72 -5.90 -11.29
N TRP A 405 -6.41 -5.78 -11.03
CA TRP A 405 -5.66 -4.53 -11.15
C TRP A 405 -4.65 -4.56 -12.28
N ASN A 406 -4.48 -3.41 -12.92
CA ASN A 406 -3.32 -3.07 -13.70
C ASN A 406 -2.33 -2.34 -12.80
N CYS A 407 -1.09 -2.80 -12.73
CA CYS A 407 -0.09 -2.29 -11.79
C CYS A 407 1.12 -1.78 -12.57
N TRP A 408 1.47 -0.53 -12.37
CA TRP A 408 2.65 0.06 -12.97
C TRP A 408 3.64 0.53 -11.90
N GLY A 409 4.91 0.27 -12.15
CA GLY A 409 5.99 0.75 -11.30
C GLY A 409 7.33 0.20 -11.73
N ASN A 410 8.38 0.58 -11.02
CA ASN A 410 9.72 0.05 -11.23
C ASN A 410 10.01 -1.24 -10.45
N GLU A 411 9.13 -1.63 -9.52
CA GLU A 411 9.25 -2.85 -8.70
C GLU A 411 7.90 -3.49 -8.32
N PRO A 412 6.94 -3.68 -9.28
CA PRO A 412 5.60 -4.20 -8.97
C PRO A 412 5.63 -5.62 -8.39
N LEU A 413 6.69 -6.37 -8.60
CA LEU A 413 6.88 -7.74 -8.09
C LEU A 413 7.50 -7.79 -6.68
N HIS A 414 7.79 -6.66 -6.04
CA HIS A 414 8.51 -6.63 -4.76
C HIS A 414 7.87 -7.52 -3.68
N PHE A 415 6.55 -7.43 -3.50
CA PHE A 415 5.80 -8.24 -2.52
C PHE A 415 5.19 -9.51 -3.10
N GLN A 416 5.53 -9.87 -4.34
CA GLN A 416 5.07 -11.10 -5.01
C GLN A 416 6.03 -12.29 -4.85
N ASP A 417 7.24 -12.07 -4.30
CA ASP A 417 8.21 -13.11 -3.99
C ASP A 417 7.62 -14.13 -2.99
N THR A 418 7.91 -15.41 -3.19
CA THR A 418 7.42 -16.52 -2.34
C THR A 418 7.86 -16.44 -0.88
N LYS A 419 8.80 -15.56 -0.53
CA LYS A 419 9.10 -15.24 0.87
C LYS A 419 7.96 -14.49 1.58
N TYR A 420 7.10 -13.79 0.82
CA TYR A 420 5.93 -13.07 1.32
C TYR A 420 4.62 -13.83 1.14
N ILE A 421 4.61 -14.85 0.26
CA ILE A 421 3.41 -15.55 -0.17
C ILE A 421 3.60 -17.05 0.01
N LEU A 422 2.66 -17.67 0.72
CA LEU A 422 2.68 -19.10 1.09
C LEU A 422 1.63 -19.85 0.29
N LYS A 423 1.92 -21.10 -0.08
CA LYS A 423 0.94 -22.00 -0.70
C LYS A 423 -0.14 -22.39 0.32
N ARG A 424 -1.42 -22.34 -0.05
CA ARG A 424 -2.50 -22.87 0.79
C ARG A 424 -2.39 -24.40 0.88
N ARG A 425 -2.57 -24.96 2.07
CA ARG A 425 -2.71 -26.42 2.19
C ARG A 425 -4.05 -26.80 1.54
N ARG A 426 -4.05 -27.88 0.75
CA ARG A 426 -5.32 -28.48 0.31
C ARG A 426 -5.94 -29.09 1.57
N ASP A 427 -7.13 -28.66 1.92
CA ASP A 427 -7.94 -29.37 2.92
C ASP A 427 -8.15 -30.80 2.39
N ARG A 428 -7.69 -31.77 3.13
CA ARG A 428 -7.87 -33.20 2.84
C ARG A 428 -9.27 -33.63 3.19
#